data_16360b738b488e318b5ff3b47219d4e5
#
_entry.id   16360b738b488e318b5ff3b47219d4e5
#
_cell.length_a   1.000
_cell.length_b   1.000
_cell.length_c   1.000
_cell.angle_alpha   90.00
_cell.angle_beta   90.00
_cell.angle_gamma   90.00
#
_symmetry.space_group_name_H-M   'P 1'
#
loop_
_entity.id
_entity.type
_entity.pdbx_description
1 polymer ?
#
loop_
_entity_poly.entity_id
_entity_poly.type
_entity_poly.pdbx_seq_one_letter_code
_entity_poly.pdbx_strand_id
1 'polypeptide(L)'
;MEVITGRRLTAADVLDYGADLAVIATGSAWRGDGVQPGHPDPMPGADPALPHVLTPEQVCAGKRPPGRRVVVYDTDGYFVGPGMAELLAAAGFEVTVVTTFAELSPVSDETLEGDMLRAHLHAAGVALVPATTITGISAGSVTGHDRHGEPWSADCDGVVLVTQQVSQDALYTELASDQAALAAAGIRGLYRIGDALAPRLISEAIFDGHRLAREIDSGDPAQPAPYLRERADLG
;
A
#
# COMPACT_ATOMS: atom_id res chain seq x y z
N MET A 1 11.61 -23.75 12.76
CA MET A 1 11.74 -22.41 12.12
C MET A 1 12.38 -21.49 13.16
N GLU A 2 13.49 -20.86 12.80
CA GLU A 2 14.11 -19.82 13.62
C GLU A 2 13.57 -18.44 13.19
N VAL A 3 13.28 -17.57 14.16
CA VAL A 3 12.79 -16.19 13.89
C VAL A 3 13.77 -15.22 14.56
N ILE A 4 14.38 -14.37 13.74
CA ILE A 4 15.30 -13.33 14.20
C ILE A 4 14.63 -11.98 14.02
N THR A 5 14.49 -11.23 15.10
CA THR A 5 13.83 -9.91 15.12
C THR A 5 14.81 -8.80 15.53
N GLY A 6 14.39 -7.53 15.35
CA GLY A 6 15.16 -6.38 15.82
C GLY A 6 16.38 -6.02 14.96
N ARG A 7 16.54 -6.63 13.79
CA ARG A 7 17.64 -6.34 12.86
C ARG A 7 17.12 -6.15 11.44
N ARG A 8 17.54 -5.09 10.78
CA ARG A 8 17.40 -4.91 9.34
C ARG A 8 18.60 -5.56 8.66
N LEU A 9 18.34 -6.48 7.72
CA LEU A 9 19.41 -7.15 6.97
C LEU A 9 19.82 -6.30 5.76
N THR A 10 21.15 -6.36 5.49
CA THR A 10 21.77 -5.84 4.26
C THR A 10 22.03 -6.99 3.28
N ALA A 11 22.41 -6.68 2.04
CA ALA A 11 22.83 -7.69 1.08
C ALA A 11 24.00 -8.53 1.58
N ALA A 12 24.98 -7.91 2.24
CA ALA A 12 26.11 -8.62 2.85
C ALA A 12 25.65 -9.61 3.93
N ASP A 13 24.69 -9.23 4.79
CA ASP A 13 24.16 -10.14 5.81
C ASP A 13 23.48 -11.37 5.18
N VAL A 14 22.76 -11.20 4.05
CA VAL A 14 22.12 -12.29 3.32
C VAL A 14 23.16 -13.23 2.70
N LEU A 15 24.19 -12.67 2.06
CA LEU A 15 25.27 -13.44 1.43
C LEU A 15 26.08 -14.24 2.48
N ASP A 16 26.32 -13.67 3.65
CA ASP A 16 27.10 -14.30 4.74
C ASP A 16 26.27 -15.34 5.53
N TYR A 17 24.94 -15.37 5.38
CA TYR A 17 24.08 -16.26 6.18
C TYR A 17 24.25 -17.74 5.85
N GLY A 18 24.68 -18.09 4.64
CA GLY A 18 24.91 -19.48 4.20
C GLY A 18 23.62 -20.23 3.83
N ALA A 19 22.61 -19.53 3.34
CA ALA A 19 21.37 -20.16 2.84
C ALA A 19 21.52 -20.57 1.38
N ASP A 20 20.89 -21.70 1.00
CA ASP A 20 20.81 -22.14 -0.41
C ASP A 20 19.83 -21.31 -1.23
N LEU A 21 18.80 -20.77 -0.58
CA LEU A 21 17.71 -20.00 -1.19
C LEU A 21 17.42 -18.76 -0.34
N ALA A 22 17.20 -17.64 -1.00
CA ALA A 22 16.79 -16.39 -0.35
C ALA A 22 15.44 -15.92 -0.92
N VAL A 23 14.52 -15.57 -0.01
CA VAL A 23 13.20 -15.05 -0.38
C VAL A 23 13.02 -13.68 0.24
N ILE A 24 12.83 -12.68 -0.59
CA ILE A 24 12.65 -11.28 -0.18
C ILE A 24 11.13 -10.98 -0.12
N ALA A 25 10.65 -10.68 1.08
CA ALA A 25 9.26 -10.35 1.37
C ALA A 25 9.17 -9.07 2.21
N THR A 26 9.87 -8.04 1.78
CA THR A 26 10.09 -6.77 2.51
C THR A 26 8.90 -5.81 2.46
N GLY A 27 7.83 -6.20 1.77
CA GLY A 27 6.59 -5.42 1.73
C GLY A 27 6.64 -4.21 0.80
N SER A 28 5.80 -3.24 1.09
CA SER A 28 5.66 -1.98 0.37
C SER A 28 5.63 -0.80 1.34
N ALA A 29 5.61 0.41 0.82
CA ALA A 29 5.39 1.64 1.57
C ALA A 29 4.45 2.56 0.79
N TRP A 30 3.63 3.34 1.50
CA TRP A 30 2.80 4.37 0.89
C TRP A 30 3.65 5.54 0.41
N ARG A 31 3.34 6.01 -0.79
CA ARG A 31 3.97 7.22 -1.33
C ARG A 31 3.48 8.45 -0.58
N GLY A 32 4.43 9.31 -0.21
CA GLY A 32 4.10 10.58 0.44
C GLY A 32 4.15 11.78 -0.51
N ASP A 33 4.41 11.53 -1.80
CA ASP A 33 4.52 12.56 -2.84
C ASP A 33 3.21 12.76 -3.65
N GLY A 34 2.13 12.06 -3.26
CA GLY A 34 0.81 12.22 -3.86
C GLY A 34 0.67 11.69 -5.28
N VAL A 35 1.65 10.95 -5.80
CA VAL A 35 1.47 10.21 -7.07
C VAL A 35 0.28 9.27 -6.94
N GLN A 36 -0.57 9.24 -7.97
CA GLN A 36 -1.85 8.54 -7.94
C GLN A 36 -2.22 8.01 -9.34
N PRO A 37 -3.16 7.08 -9.45
CA PRO A 37 -3.62 6.59 -10.74
C PRO A 37 -4.03 7.72 -11.68
N GLY A 38 -3.53 7.69 -12.91
CA GLY A 38 -3.77 8.75 -13.91
C GLY A 38 -2.93 10.03 -13.76
N HIS A 39 -2.18 10.18 -12.66
CA HIS A 39 -1.31 11.33 -12.40
C HIS A 39 0.06 10.83 -11.93
N PRO A 40 0.98 10.54 -12.86
CA PRO A 40 2.27 9.91 -12.54
C PRO A 40 3.30 10.87 -11.93
N ASP A 41 3.05 12.16 -11.98
CA ASP A 41 3.93 13.19 -11.42
C ASP A 41 3.62 13.44 -9.93
N PRO A 42 4.62 13.84 -9.12
CA PRO A 42 4.40 14.25 -7.75
C PRO A 42 3.39 15.40 -7.65
N MET A 43 2.47 15.30 -6.70
CA MET A 43 1.45 16.31 -6.47
C MET A 43 2.07 17.56 -5.83
N PRO A 44 1.82 18.77 -6.36
CA PRO A 44 2.27 20.01 -5.76
C PRO A 44 1.91 20.11 -4.27
N GLY A 45 2.91 20.32 -3.42
CA GLY A 45 2.77 20.42 -1.96
C GLY A 45 2.69 19.10 -1.21
N ALA A 46 2.74 17.97 -1.89
CA ALA A 46 2.82 16.66 -1.26
C ALA A 46 4.27 16.32 -0.90
N ASP A 47 4.63 16.53 0.36
CA ASP A 47 5.93 16.15 0.91
C ASP A 47 5.74 15.62 2.35
N PRO A 48 6.01 14.33 2.62
CA PRO A 48 5.82 13.72 3.94
C PRO A 48 6.79 14.24 5.02
N ALA A 49 7.79 15.04 4.65
CA ALA A 49 8.61 15.79 5.58
C ALA A 49 7.86 16.98 6.20
N LEU A 50 6.84 17.51 5.50
CA LEU A 50 6.00 18.58 6.01
C LEU A 50 5.10 18.09 7.15
N PRO A 51 4.83 18.92 8.16
CA PRO A 51 4.04 18.50 9.32
C PRO A 51 2.57 18.20 8.99
N HIS A 52 2.03 18.80 7.94
CA HIS A 52 0.64 18.66 7.50
C HIS A 52 0.42 17.60 6.41
N VAL A 53 1.47 16.93 5.93
CA VAL A 53 1.37 15.81 4.98
C VAL A 53 1.79 14.52 5.69
N LEU A 54 0.93 13.50 5.62
CA LEU A 54 1.12 12.24 6.31
C LEU A 54 0.88 11.06 5.37
N THR A 55 1.59 9.97 5.63
CA THR A 55 1.25 8.65 5.08
C THR A 55 0.54 7.78 6.14
N PRO A 56 -0.16 6.71 5.74
CA PRO A 56 -0.77 5.77 6.67
C PRO A 56 0.21 5.23 7.73
N GLU A 57 1.44 4.88 7.35
CA GLU A 57 2.45 4.40 8.30
C GLU A 57 2.81 5.47 9.34
N GLN A 58 2.94 6.73 8.92
CA GLN A 58 3.24 7.82 9.85
C GLN A 58 2.10 8.01 10.86
N VAL A 59 0.84 7.91 10.41
CA VAL A 59 -0.34 7.98 11.30
C VAL A 59 -0.35 6.80 12.27
N CYS A 60 -0.12 5.58 11.80
CA CYS A 60 0.00 4.38 12.63
C CYS A 60 1.17 4.46 13.62
N ALA A 61 2.28 5.09 13.23
CA ALA A 61 3.42 5.35 14.10
C ALA A 61 3.20 6.49 15.11
N GLY A 62 2.00 7.11 15.11
CA GLY A 62 1.62 8.13 16.09
C GLY A 62 1.79 9.58 15.64
N LYS A 63 2.28 9.84 14.40
CA LYS A 63 2.30 11.21 13.85
C LYS A 63 0.87 11.73 13.72
N ARG A 64 0.65 12.97 14.07
CA ARG A 64 -0.66 13.63 13.99
C ARG A 64 -0.52 14.96 13.23
N PRO A 65 -1.55 15.38 12.47
CA PRO A 65 -1.57 16.68 11.83
C PRO A 65 -1.57 17.82 12.86
N PRO A 66 -1.12 19.03 12.49
CA PRO A 66 -0.93 20.14 13.44
C PRO A 66 -2.25 20.73 13.97
N GLY A 67 -3.38 20.52 13.29
CA GLY A 67 -4.69 21.03 13.68
C GLY A 67 -5.73 19.93 13.81
N ARG A 68 -7.02 20.28 13.66
CA ARG A 68 -8.15 19.36 13.88
C ARG A 68 -8.82 18.86 12.61
N ARG A 69 -8.78 19.65 11.52
CA ARG A 69 -9.44 19.32 10.26
C ARG A 69 -8.49 18.51 9.40
N VAL A 70 -8.83 17.27 9.11
CA VAL A 70 -7.98 16.34 8.37
C VAL A 70 -8.71 15.84 7.13
N VAL A 71 -8.03 15.91 5.99
CA VAL A 71 -8.44 15.24 4.78
C VAL A 71 -7.72 13.90 4.68
N VAL A 72 -8.46 12.83 4.51
CA VAL A 72 -7.93 11.52 4.08
C VAL A 72 -8.20 11.43 2.58
N TYR A 73 -7.15 11.47 1.78
CA TYR A 73 -7.26 11.34 0.33
C TYR A 73 -7.04 9.89 -0.08
N ASP A 74 -8.11 9.25 -0.54
CA ASP A 74 -8.14 7.82 -0.86
C ASP A 74 -8.30 7.59 -2.37
N THR A 75 -7.27 7.03 -2.99
CA THR A 75 -7.31 6.50 -4.35
C THR A 75 -6.98 5.00 -4.41
N ASP A 76 -6.86 4.35 -3.24
CA ASP A 76 -6.69 2.90 -3.10
C ASP A 76 -8.02 2.15 -3.27
N GLY A 77 -9.08 2.73 -2.73
CA GLY A 77 -10.45 2.21 -2.90
C GLY A 77 -10.76 0.96 -2.08
N TYR A 78 -9.95 0.65 -1.08
CA TYR A 78 -10.22 -0.45 -0.16
C TYR A 78 -10.25 0.04 1.30
N PHE A 79 -9.81 -0.76 2.27
CA PHE A 79 -10.04 -0.48 3.70
C PHE A 79 -9.07 0.52 4.33
N VAL A 80 -7.92 0.84 3.71
CA VAL A 80 -6.89 1.68 4.35
C VAL A 80 -7.38 3.12 4.52
N GLY A 81 -7.97 3.72 3.47
CA GLY A 81 -8.56 5.06 3.56
C GLY A 81 -9.62 5.17 4.65
N PRO A 82 -10.66 4.33 4.64
CA PRO A 82 -11.64 4.23 5.71
C PRO A 82 -11.04 4.00 7.09
N GLY A 83 -10.06 3.10 7.24
CA GLY A 83 -9.40 2.82 8.50
C GLY A 83 -8.62 4.01 9.06
N MET A 84 -7.97 4.80 8.20
CA MET A 84 -7.33 6.05 8.62
C MET A 84 -8.37 7.08 9.09
N ALA A 85 -9.50 7.17 8.40
CA ALA A 85 -10.58 8.07 8.77
C ALA A 85 -11.19 7.69 10.13
N GLU A 86 -11.47 6.41 10.35
CA GLU A 86 -11.96 5.91 11.63
C GLU A 86 -10.99 6.18 12.79
N LEU A 87 -9.70 5.86 12.60
CA LEU A 87 -8.65 6.08 13.59
C LEU A 87 -8.53 7.55 13.98
N LEU A 88 -8.59 8.46 13.01
CA LEU A 88 -8.48 9.89 13.25
C LEU A 88 -9.76 10.47 13.88
N ALA A 89 -10.94 10.05 13.42
CA ALA A 89 -12.22 10.45 14.03
C ALA A 89 -12.30 10.01 15.50
N ALA A 90 -11.91 8.76 15.80
CA ALA A 90 -11.84 8.26 17.19
C ALA A 90 -10.82 9.05 18.04
N ALA A 91 -9.78 9.62 17.44
CA ALA A 91 -8.82 10.50 18.11
C ALA A 91 -9.32 11.96 18.25
N GLY A 92 -10.55 12.28 17.81
CA GLY A 92 -11.21 13.59 17.97
C GLY A 92 -10.89 14.58 16.85
N PHE A 93 -10.40 14.12 15.70
CA PHE A 93 -10.24 14.97 14.51
C PHE A 93 -11.57 15.11 13.75
N GLU A 94 -11.71 16.23 13.05
CA GLU A 94 -12.78 16.49 12.08
C GLU A 94 -12.30 15.96 10.72
N VAL A 95 -12.81 14.79 10.32
CA VAL A 95 -12.28 14.05 9.17
C VAL A 95 -13.19 14.19 7.96
N THR A 96 -12.58 14.53 6.82
CA THR A 96 -13.20 14.45 5.50
C THR A 96 -12.44 13.43 4.67
N VAL A 97 -13.11 12.41 4.16
CA VAL A 97 -12.54 11.50 3.16
C VAL A 97 -12.88 12.02 1.78
N VAL A 98 -11.84 12.23 0.97
CA VAL A 98 -11.97 12.59 -0.45
C VAL A 98 -11.51 11.39 -1.26
N THR A 99 -12.31 10.93 -2.20
CA THR A 99 -11.96 9.80 -3.06
C THR A 99 -12.27 10.07 -4.53
N THR A 100 -11.45 9.51 -5.42
CA THR A 100 -11.67 9.57 -6.86
C THR A 100 -12.79 8.65 -7.33
N PHE A 101 -13.17 7.66 -6.51
CA PHE A 101 -14.25 6.72 -6.81
C PHE A 101 -15.63 7.36 -6.63
N ALA A 102 -16.63 6.78 -7.27
CA ALA A 102 -18.02 7.22 -7.12
C ALA A 102 -18.58 7.00 -5.70
N GLU A 103 -18.01 6.02 -5.01
CA GLU A 103 -18.30 5.69 -3.61
C GLU A 103 -17.00 5.39 -2.88
N LEU A 104 -16.99 5.55 -1.57
CA LEU A 104 -15.84 5.22 -0.75
C LEU A 104 -15.69 3.69 -0.66
N SER A 105 -14.45 3.23 -0.88
CA SER A 105 -14.06 1.82 -0.70
C SER A 105 -14.87 0.84 -1.56
N PRO A 106 -14.93 1.01 -2.90
CA PRO A 106 -15.75 0.15 -3.78
C PRO A 106 -15.29 -1.32 -3.76
N VAL A 107 -14.03 -1.62 -3.46
CA VAL A 107 -13.54 -3.00 -3.33
C VAL A 107 -14.20 -3.71 -2.14
N SER A 108 -14.59 -2.99 -1.09
CA SER A 108 -15.31 -3.56 0.05
C SER A 108 -16.74 -4.01 -0.29
N ASP A 109 -17.30 -3.60 -1.42
CA ASP A 109 -18.60 -4.08 -1.89
C ASP A 109 -18.49 -5.54 -2.37
N GLU A 110 -17.35 -5.93 -2.94
CA GLU A 110 -17.07 -7.30 -3.34
C GLU A 110 -16.97 -8.27 -2.14
N THR A 111 -16.59 -7.75 -0.98
CA THR A 111 -16.54 -8.51 0.29
C THR A 111 -17.82 -8.34 1.13
N LEU A 112 -18.83 -7.62 0.64
CA LEU A 112 -20.11 -7.32 1.31
C LEU A 112 -19.97 -6.49 2.60
N GLU A 113 -18.88 -5.76 2.76
CA GLU A 113 -18.59 -4.92 3.92
C GLU A 113 -18.82 -3.42 3.66
N GLY A 114 -18.92 -3.00 2.39
CA GLY A 114 -18.90 -1.60 1.98
C GLY A 114 -20.00 -0.76 2.62
N ASP A 115 -21.25 -1.21 2.61
CA ASP A 115 -22.38 -0.48 3.19
C ASP A 115 -22.23 -0.32 4.70
N MET A 116 -21.80 -1.37 5.40
CA MET A 116 -21.57 -1.32 6.84
C MET A 116 -20.44 -0.36 7.19
N LEU A 117 -19.35 -0.36 6.42
CA LEU A 117 -18.20 0.52 6.57
C LEU A 117 -18.60 1.99 6.41
N ARG A 118 -19.32 2.32 5.33
CA ARG A 118 -19.81 3.68 5.05
C ARG A 118 -20.77 4.17 6.14
N ALA A 119 -21.68 3.29 6.58
CA ALA A 119 -22.62 3.62 7.69
C ALA A 119 -21.87 3.88 9.00
N HIS A 120 -20.84 3.10 9.30
CA HIS A 120 -20.01 3.29 10.50
C HIS A 120 -19.27 4.64 10.48
N LEU A 121 -18.64 5.00 9.37
CA LEU A 121 -17.96 6.27 9.22
C LEU A 121 -18.92 7.46 9.29
N HIS A 122 -20.11 7.34 8.69
CA HIS A 122 -21.16 8.35 8.82
C HIS A 122 -21.58 8.55 10.28
N ALA A 123 -21.79 7.46 11.03
CA ALA A 123 -22.13 7.52 12.45
C ALA A 123 -20.99 8.12 13.31
N ALA A 124 -19.74 7.97 12.89
CA ALA A 124 -18.57 8.60 13.48
C ALA A 124 -18.40 10.09 13.09
N GLY A 125 -19.29 10.66 12.29
CA GLY A 125 -19.25 12.05 11.86
C GLY A 125 -18.23 12.35 10.75
N VAL A 126 -17.73 11.34 10.05
CA VAL A 126 -16.81 11.51 8.93
C VAL A 126 -17.57 12.04 7.71
N ALA A 127 -17.10 13.16 7.13
CA ALA A 127 -17.63 13.69 5.88
C ALA A 127 -17.05 12.93 4.67
N LEU A 128 -17.89 12.63 3.68
CA LEU A 128 -17.46 11.93 2.46
C LEU A 128 -17.60 12.84 1.23
N VAL A 129 -16.55 12.93 0.44
CA VAL A 129 -16.48 13.68 -0.83
C VAL A 129 -16.05 12.71 -1.94
N PRO A 130 -17.01 12.04 -2.60
CA PRO A 130 -16.71 11.09 -3.67
C PRO A 130 -16.43 11.80 -4.99
N ALA A 131 -15.89 11.03 -5.95
CA ALA A 131 -15.67 11.43 -7.34
C ALA A 131 -14.89 12.75 -7.49
N THR A 132 -13.92 12.96 -6.59
CA THR A 132 -13.12 14.18 -6.53
C THR A 132 -11.64 13.85 -6.54
N THR A 133 -10.89 14.52 -7.40
CA THR A 133 -9.44 14.37 -7.55
C THR A 133 -8.73 15.55 -6.91
N ILE A 134 -7.86 15.28 -5.93
CA ILE A 134 -6.96 16.33 -5.37
C ILE A 134 -5.75 16.47 -6.29
N THR A 135 -5.37 17.69 -6.59
CA THR A 135 -4.25 18.05 -7.47
C THR A 135 -3.23 18.97 -6.82
N GLY A 136 -3.48 19.41 -5.59
CA GLY A 136 -2.55 20.26 -4.85
C GLY A 136 -2.85 20.33 -3.36
N ILE A 137 -1.79 20.49 -2.57
CA ILE A 137 -1.82 20.61 -1.12
C ILE A 137 -1.10 21.86 -0.69
N SER A 138 -1.65 22.56 0.30
CA SER A 138 -1.01 23.66 1.01
C SER A 138 -1.10 23.47 2.52
N ALA A 139 -0.46 24.35 3.29
CA ALA A 139 -0.50 24.26 4.76
C ALA A 139 -1.89 24.43 5.38
N GLY A 140 -2.87 24.97 4.65
CA GLY A 140 -4.21 25.25 5.16
C GLY A 140 -5.34 24.71 4.30
N SER A 141 -5.06 24.10 3.16
CA SER A 141 -6.10 23.66 2.22
C SER A 141 -5.60 22.61 1.24
N VAL A 142 -6.55 21.90 0.65
CA VAL A 142 -6.38 21.07 -0.54
C VAL A 142 -7.20 21.65 -1.69
N THR A 143 -6.69 21.47 -2.92
CA THR A 143 -7.36 21.89 -4.15
C THR A 143 -7.44 20.74 -5.14
N GLY A 144 -8.44 20.76 -6.01
CA GLY A 144 -8.66 19.72 -6.99
C GLY A 144 -9.85 20.02 -7.88
N HIS A 145 -10.46 18.98 -8.41
CA HIS A 145 -11.67 19.08 -9.25
C HIS A 145 -12.58 17.87 -9.05
N ASP A 146 -13.85 18.04 -9.31
CA ASP A 146 -14.81 16.95 -9.34
C ASP A 146 -14.71 16.14 -10.66
N ARG A 147 -15.58 15.13 -10.82
CA ARG A 147 -15.65 14.27 -12.03
C ARG A 147 -15.96 15.01 -13.32
N HIS A 148 -16.50 16.23 -13.24
CA HIS A 148 -16.87 17.07 -14.39
C HIS A 148 -15.79 18.09 -14.72
N GLY A 149 -14.70 18.13 -13.94
CA GLY A 149 -13.61 19.11 -14.07
C GLY A 149 -13.91 20.44 -13.37
N GLU A 150 -15.01 20.56 -12.62
CA GLU A 150 -15.31 21.76 -11.86
C GLU A 150 -14.35 21.90 -10.66
N PRO A 151 -13.79 23.10 -10.44
CA PRO A 151 -12.86 23.33 -9.32
C PRO A 151 -13.49 22.97 -7.96
N TRP A 152 -12.71 22.30 -7.15
CA TRP A 152 -13.05 21.94 -5.78
C TRP A 152 -11.92 22.30 -4.83
N SER A 153 -12.25 22.70 -3.60
CA SER A 153 -11.26 22.92 -2.54
C SER A 153 -11.88 22.72 -1.16
N ALA A 154 -11.03 22.41 -0.20
CA ALA A 154 -11.41 22.33 1.20
C ALA A 154 -10.29 22.86 2.09
N ASP A 155 -10.69 23.59 3.15
CA ASP A 155 -9.76 23.95 4.21
C ASP A 155 -9.44 22.72 5.07
N CYS A 156 -8.17 22.51 5.36
CA CYS A 156 -7.72 21.46 6.24
C CYS A 156 -6.41 21.83 6.93
N ASP A 157 -6.14 21.20 8.06
CA ASP A 157 -4.91 21.40 8.82
C ASP A 157 -3.91 20.27 8.53
N GLY A 158 -4.34 19.21 7.84
CA GLY A 158 -3.48 18.14 7.40
C GLY A 158 -4.15 17.17 6.43
N VAL A 159 -3.32 16.46 5.68
CA VAL A 159 -3.73 15.49 4.65
C VAL A 159 -3.04 14.16 4.90
N VAL A 160 -3.81 13.06 4.87
CA VAL A 160 -3.28 11.69 4.84
C VAL A 160 -3.41 11.17 3.41
N LEU A 161 -2.29 10.79 2.81
CA LEU A 161 -2.22 10.31 1.43
C LEU A 161 -2.33 8.79 1.39
N VAL A 162 -3.49 8.29 1.00
CA VAL A 162 -3.75 6.87 0.71
C VAL A 162 -3.86 6.73 -0.80
N THR A 163 -2.73 6.98 -1.50
CA THR A 163 -2.73 7.13 -2.96
C THR A 163 -2.14 5.92 -3.68
N GLN A 164 -0.88 5.64 -3.47
CA GLN A 164 -0.20 4.54 -4.12
C GLN A 164 0.86 3.94 -3.20
N GLN A 165 1.06 2.64 -3.31
CA GLN A 165 2.16 1.94 -2.64
C GLN A 165 3.31 1.68 -3.62
N VAL A 166 4.53 1.61 -3.09
CA VAL A 166 5.74 1.24 -3.82
C VAL A 166 6.40 0.05 -3.13
N SER A 167 6.74 -0.96 -3.90
CA SER A 167 7.48 -2.14 -3.41
C SER A 167 8.79 -1.73 -2.73
N GLN A 168 9.07 -2.30 -1.58
CA GLN A 168 10.36 -2.18 -0.91
C GLN A 168 11.31 -3.30 -1.39
N ASP A 169 11.74 -3.21 -2.65
CA ASP A 169 12.49 -4.26 -3.34
C ASP A 169 14.00 -3.95 -3.47
N ALA A 170 14.50 -2.92 -2.82
CA ALA A 170 15.90 -2.50 -2.93
C ALA A 170 16.88 -3.63 -2.59
N LEU A 171 16.61 -4.39 -1.53
CA LEU A 171 17.46 -5.53 -1.13
C LEU A 171 17.48 -6.63 -2.21
N TYR A 172 16.31 -6.93 -2.82
CA TYR A 172 16.24 -7.88 -3.91
C TYR A 172 17.03 -7.38 -5.12
N THR A 173 16.86 -6.13 -5.49
CA THR A 173 17.52 -5.51 -6.66
C THR A 173 19.04 -5.48 -6.47
N GLU A 174 19.51 -5.14 -5.26
CA GLU A 174 20.92 -5.16 -4.92
C GLU A 174 21.50 -6.57 -5.07
N LEU A 175 20.89 -7.58 -4.45
CA LEU A 175 21.33 -8.98 -4.55
C LEU A 175 21.25 -9.51 -5.97
N ALA A 176 20.18 -9.22 -6.71
CA ALA A 176 19.99 -9.69 -8.08
C ALA A 176 20.99 -9.09 -9.08
N SER A 177 21.56 -7.92 -8.76
CA SER A 177 22.56 -7.25 -9.61
C SER A 177 23.95 -7.93 -9.56
N ASP A 178 24.23 -8.78 -8.56
CA ASP A 178 25.52 -9.46 -8.39
C ASP A 178 25.36 -10.99 -8.34
N GLN A 179 25.18 -11.57 -9.51
CA GLN A 179 25.05 -13.03 -9.67
C GLN A 179 26.33 -13.79 -9.25
N ALA A 180 27.50 -13.15 -9.36
CA ALA A 180 28.77 -13.75 -8.95
C ALA A 180 28.86 -13.86 -7.43
N ALA A 181 28.41 -12.83 -6.70
CA ALA A 181 28.34 -12.88 -5.24
C ALA A 181 27.33 -13.93 -4.74
N LEU A 182 26.15 -14.02 -5.36
CA LEU A 182 25.15 -15.07 -5.04
C LEU A 182 25.76 -16.46 -5.25
N ALA A 183 26.42 -16.70 -6.38
CA ALA A 183 27.06 -17.99 -6.65
C ALA A 183 28.20 -18.31 -5.66
N ALA A 184 29.02 -17.32 -5.31
CA ALA A 184 30.12 -17.47 -4.34
C ALA A 184 29.56 -17.77 -2.92
N ALA A 185 28.42 -17.18 -2.55
CA ALA A 185 27.72 -17.46 -1.29
C ALA A 185 26.96 -18.79 -1.28
N GLY A 186 26.87 -19.50 -2.42
CA GLY A 186 26.12 -20.75 -2.55
C GLY A 186 24.61 -20.56 -2.68
N ILE A 187 24.12 -19.34 -2.87
CA ILE A 187 22.69 -19.05 -3.08
C ILE A 187 22.31 -19.41 -4.51
N ARG A 188 21.57 -20.51 -4.66
CA ARG A 188 21.12 -21.04 -5.96
C ARG A 188 19.76 -20.50 -6.41
N GLY A 189 19.02 -19.81 -5.55
CA GLY A 189 17.74 -19.19 -5.86
C GLY A 189 17.50 -17.94 -5.03
N LEU A 190 17.13 -16.84 -5.72
CA LEU A 190 16.72 -15.58 -5.13
C LEU A 190 15.33 -15.23 -5.65
N TYR A 191 14.37 -15.11 -4.74
CA TYR A 191 12.96 -14.89 -5.07
C TYR A 191 12.43 -13.64 -4.38
N ARG A 192 11.40 -13.02 -4.98
CA ARG A 192 10.66 -11.88 -4.45
C ARG A 192 9.17 -12.18 -4.46
N ILE A 193 8.49 -11.98 -3.33
CA ILE A 193 7.08 -12.32 -3.14
C ILE A 193 6.31 -11.23 -2.39
N GLY A 194 4.99 -11.34 -2.42
CA GLY A 194 4.09 -10.39 -1.76
C GLY A 194 4.27 -8.97 -2.28
N ASP A 195 4.08 -7.97 -1.42
CA ASP A 195 4.16 -6.57 -1.82
C ASP A 195 5.56 -6.11 -2.22
N ALA A 196 6.60 -6.85 -1.85
CA ALA A 196 7.93 -6.61 -2.38
C ALA A 196 8.00 -6.90 -3.89
N LEU A 197 7.15 -7.80 -4.41
CA LEU A 197 6.98 -8.07 -5.84
C LEU A 197 6.05 -7.05 -6.50
N ALA A 198 4.87 -6.87 -5.93
CA ALA A 198 3.86 -5.90 -6.37
C ALA A 198 2.87 -5.65 -5.23
N PRO A 199 2.66 -4.40 -4.79
CA PRO A 199 1.67 -4.09 -3.77
C PRO A 199 0.27 -4.51 -4.20
N ARG A 200 -0.40 -5.29 -3.33
CA ARG A 200 -1.73 -5.87 -3.57
C ARG A 200 -2.45 -6.11 -2.23
N LEU A 201 -3.49 -6.92 -2.25
CA LEU A 201 -4.21 -7.30 -1.03
C LEU A 201 -3.42 -8.34 -0.22
N ILE A 202 -3.74 -8.44 1.07
CA ILE A 202 -3.11 -9.42 1.98
C ILE A 202 -3.30 -10.86 1.47
N SER A 203 -4.45 -11.16 0.83
CA SER A 203 -4.73 -12.46 0.24
C SER A 203 -3.70 -12.87 -0.81
N GLU A 204 -3.30 -11.94 -1.69
CA GLU A 204 -2.30 -12.19 -2.72
C GLU A 204 -0.91 -12.39 -2.12
N ALA A 205 -0.56 -11.61 -1.11
CA ALA A 205 0.72 -11.78 -0.41
C ALA A 205 0.81 -13.15 0.28
N ILE A 206 -0.27 -13.60 0.92
CA ILE A 206 -0.36 -14.93 1.52
C ILE A 206 -0.29 -16.00 0.42
N PHE A 207 -1.01 -15.81 -0.68
CA PHE A 207 -1.00 -16.74 -1.81
C PHE A 207 0.40 -16.88 -2.41
N ASP A 208 1.14 -15.78 -2.63
CA ASP A 208 2.51 -15.82 -3.13
C ASP A 208 3.43 -16.66 -2.24
N GLY A 209 3.33 -16.48 -0.91
CA GLY A 209 4.09 -17.27 0.05
C GLY A 209 3.77 -18.76 -0.01
N HIS A 210 2.47 -19.11 -0.06
CA HIS A 210 2.02 -20.50 -0.19
C HIS A 210 2.45 -21.12 -1.52
N ARG A 211 2.29 -20.37 -2.62
CA ARG A 211 2.67 -20.82 -3.95
C ARG A 211 4.16 -21.12 -4.00
N LEU A 212 5.00 -20.13 -3.64
CA LEU A 212 6.45 -20.33 -3.66
C LEU A 212 6.89 -21.51 -2.80
N ALA A 213 6.34 -21.65 -1.58
CA ALA A 213 6.70 -22.75 -0.70
C ALA A 213 6.37 -24.14 -1.29
N ARG A 214 5.33 -24.25 -2.12
CA ARG A 214 4.94 -25.50 -2.80
C ARG A 214 5.71 -25.75 -4.09
N GLU A 215 6.15 -24.69 -4.76
CA GLU A 215 6.80 -24.73 -6.05
C GLU A 215 8.32 -24.56 -5.98
N ILE A 216 8.88 -24.42 -4.77
CA ILE A 216 10.30 -24.07 -4.59
C ILE A 216 11.27 -25.11 -5.16
N ASP A 217 10.85 -26.37 -5.26
CA ASP A 217 11.60 -27.47 -5.87
C ASP A 217 11.25 -27.69 -7.36
N SER A 218 10.41 -26.84 -7.96
CA SER A 218 10.06 -26.92 -9.38
C SER A 218 11.23 -26.43 -10.26
N GLY A 219 11.10 -26.64 -11.57
CA GLY A 219 12.13 -26.22 -12.52
C GLY A 219 12.36 -24.71 -12.60
N ASP A 220 11.32 -23.92 -12.34
CA ASP A 220 11.37 -22.45 -12.26
C ASP A 220 10.36 -21.92 -11.24
N PRO A 221 10.73 -21.84 -9.95
CA PRO A 221 9.85 -21.34 -8.89
C PRO A 221 9.46 -19.86 -9.05
N ALA A 222 10.17 -19.09 -9.87
CA ALA A 222 9.83 -17.69 -10.15
C ALA A 222 8.56 -17.57 -10.99
N GLN A 223 8.24 -18.61 -11.78
CA GLN A 223 7.04 -18.68 -12.61
C GLN A 223 5.99 -19.58 -11.95
N PRO A 224 4.72 -19.09 -11.82
CA PRO A 224 3.65 -19.94 -11.35
C PRO A 224 3.48 -21.18 -12.24
N ALA A 225 3.30 -22.34 -11.61
CA ALA A 225 2.93 -23.54 -12.35
C ALA A 225 1.60 -23.32 -13.09
N PRO A 226 1.44 -23.86 -14.31
CA PRO A 226 0.18 -23.72 -15.05
C PRO A 226 -0.99 -24.27 -14.24
N TYR A 227 -2.05 -23.47 -14.10
CA TYR A 227 -3.26 -23.94 -13.46
C TYR A 227 -3.97 -24.96 -14.36
N LEU A 228 -3.91 -26.23 -14.00
CA LEU A 228 -4.63 -27.31 -14.65
C LEU A 228 -6.04 -27.37 -14.04
N ARG A 229 -7.03 -26.85 -14.77
CA ARG A 229 -8.44 -27.10 -14.41
C ARG A 229 -8.71 -28.61 -14.48
N GLU A 230 -9.22 -29.18 -13.40
CA GLU A 230 -9.88 -30.48 -13.49
C GLU A 230 -11.03 -30.36 -14.49
N ARG A 231 -10.97 -31.11 -15.57
CA ARG A 231 -12.12 -31.29 -16.46
C ARG A 231 -12.86 -32.50 -15.94
N ALA A 232 -14.13 -32.31 -15.56
CA ALA A 232 -14.99 -33.45 -15.32
C ALA A 232 -15.05 -34.26 -16.63
N ASP A 233 -14.63 -35.52 -16.57
CA ASP A 233 -14.88 -36.48 -17.63
C ASP A 233 -16.40 -36.70 -17.65
N LEU A 234 -17.09 -35.99 -18.54
CA LEU A 234 -18.48 -36.26 -18.89
C LEU A 234 -18.47 -37.45 -19.84
N GLY A 235 -18.30 -38.65 -19.27
CA GLY A 235 -18.35 -39.94 -19.99
C GLY A 235 -19.64 -40.18 -20.74
#